data_1acf1795f29d475824c75b32452a52ca
#
_entry.id   1acf1795f29d475824c75b32452a52ca
#
_cell.length_a   1.000
_cell.length_b   1.000
_cell.length_c   1.000
_cell.angle_alpha   90.00
_cell.angle_beta   90.00
_cell.angle_gamma   90.00
#
_symmetry.space_group_name_H-M   'P 1'
#
loop_
_entity.id
_entity.type
_entity.pdbx_description
1 polymer ?
#
loop_
_entity_poly.entity_id
_entity_poly.type
_entity_poly.pdbx_seq_one_letter_code
_entity_poly.pdbx_strand_id
1 'polypeptide(L)'
;MSAEGQYYRYIVSQRQNSERGFLHMYTGNYECLELFVKPEAGKKGSVSLKKVKENKTEIKKLQHIYGNWIKFPTDKDTEYEITAQDCTITFAYLSECENILKNGICVLNTTDNFKAMNKEEFFKFIDTPYREQYHFSPVVNWNNDPNGLCWFKGYYHLFYQLNPFGQEWNNMYWGHAAS
;
A
#
# COMPACT_ATOMS: atom_id res chain seq x y z
N MET A 1 16.13 11.16 19.62
CA MET A 1 14.71 10.82 19.55
C MET A 1 14.57 9.90 18.34
N SER A 2 14.26 8.63 18.57
CA SER A 2 14.09 7.64 17.50
C SER A 2 12.83 7.99 16.70
N ALA A 3 12.94 8.10 15.39
CA ALA A 3 11.81 8.30 14.49
C ALA A 3 10.98 7.00 14.39
N GLU A 4 10.41 6.57 15.50
CA GLU A 4 9.46 5.48 15.54
C GLU A 4 8.08 6.06 15.29
N GLY A 5 7.51 5.80 14.12
CA GLY A 5 6.10 6.07 13.86
C GLY A 5 5.74 6.86 12.61
N GLN A 6 6.60 6.96 11.61
CA GLN A 6 6.17 7.51 10.33
C GLN A 6 5.49 6.44 9.48
N TYR A 7 4.20 6.61 9.19
CA TYR A 7 3.39 5.70 8.40
C TYR A 7 3.14 6.28 7.02
N TYR A 8 3.57 5.59 5.98
CA TYR A 8 3.52 6.05 4.60
C TYR A 8 2.73 5.10 3.71
N ARG A 9 1.93 5.64 2.81
CA ARG A 9 1.33 4.89 1.70
C ARG A 9 2.18 5.07 0.46
N TYR A 10 2.50 3.98 -0.21
CA TYR A 10 3.40 3.96 -1.36
C TYR A 10 2.74 3.51 -2.65
N ILE A 11 3.28 4.01 -3.75
CA ILE A 11 2.95 3.54 -5.09
C ILE A 11 4.25 3.37 -5.88
N VAL A 12 4.55 2.16 -6.29
CA VAL A 12 5.66 1.86 -7.19
C VAL A 12 5.15 1.26 -8.47
N SER A 13 5.51 1.86 -9.59
CA SER A 13 5.23 1.30 -10.91
C SER A 13 6.43 0.47 -11.37
N GLN A 14 6.35 -0.84 -11.25
CA GLN A 14 7.16 -1.74 -12.06
C GLN A 14 6.21 -2.66 -12.85
N ARG A 15 6.49 -2.79 -14.15
CA ARG A 15 5.77 -3.72 -15.01
C ARG A 15 6.09 -5.14 -14.58
N GLN A 16 5.11 -5.85 -14.06
CA GLN A 16 5.17 -7.31 -14.02
C GLN A 16 4.74 -7.84 -15.37
N ASN A 17 5.62 -8.62 -16.02
CA ASN A 17 5.20 -9.48 -17.12
C ASN A 17 4.25 -10.53 -16.55
N SER A 18 3.04 -10.54 -17.07
CA SER A 18 1.97 -11.46 -16.69
C SER A 18 2.24 -12.87 -17.20
N GLU A 19 3.16 -13.59 -16.60
CA GLU A 19 3.01 -15.04 -16.54
C GLU A 19 2.07 -15.33 -15.39
N ARG A 20 1.00 -16.08 -15.66
CA ARG A 20 -0.08 -16.44 -14.72
C ARG A 20 0.50 -17.23 -13.55
N GLY A 21 0.99 -16.53 -12.53
CA GLY A 21 1.44 -17.07 -11.28
C GLY A 21 0.51 -16.65 -10.16
N PHE A 22 0.12 -17.58 -9.30
CA PHE A 22 -0.50 -17.26 -8.03
C PHE A 22 0.56 -16.65 -7.12
N LEU A 23 0.24 -15.54 -6.49
CA LEU A 23 1.12 -14.91 -5.51
C LEU A 23 0.69 -15.40 -4.13
N HIS A 24 1.62 -15.94 -3.37
CA HIS A 24 1.36 -16.45 -2.02
C HIS A 24 1.69 -15.38 -0.98
N MET A 25 0.83 -15.24 0.01
CA MET A 25 0.99 -14.31 1.11
C MET A 25 0.62 -14.98 2.43
N TYR A 26 1.41 -14.71 3.47
CA TYR A 26 1.10 -15.10 4.84
C TYR A 26 0.85 -13.86 5.70
N THR A 27 -0.25 -13.85 6.44
CA THR A 27 -0.72 -12.66 7.15
C THR A 27 -0.04 -12.41 8.50
N GLY A 28 0.51 -13.43 9.15
CA GLY A 28 1.02 -13.29 10.53
C GLY A 28 -0.03 -12.68 11.45
N ASN A 29 0.35 -11.64 12.19
CA ASN A 29 -0.53 -10.96 13.13
C ASN A 29 -1.49 -9.94 12.48
N TYR A 30 -1.49 -9.81 11.17
CA TYR A 30 -2.26 -8.77 10.46
C TYR A 30 -3.64 -9.26 10.04
N GLU A 31 -4.62 -8.35 10.06
CA GLU A 31 -6.04 -8.62 9.81
C GLU A 31 -6.57 -7.93 8.55
N CYS A 32 -5.71 -7.20 7.87
CA CYS A 32 -6.12 -6.43 6.72
C CYS A 32 -5.03 -6.39 5.65
N LEU A 33 -5.41 -6.72 4.42
CA LEU A 33 -4.61 -6.50 3.22
C LEU A 33 -5.16 -5.31 2.44
N GLU A 34 -4.33 -4.31 2.18
CA GLU A 34 -4.64 -3.21 1.28
C GLU A 34 -3.71 -3.21 0.07
N LEU A 35 -4.30 -3.03 -1.11
CA LEU A 35 -3.62 -3.08 -2.40
C LEU A 35 -3.91 -1.81 -3.19
N PHE A 36 -2.89 -1.24 -3.83
CA PHE A 36 -3.10 -0.28 -4.91
C PHE A 36 -2.93 -0.98 -6.26
N VAL A 37 -3.97 -0.89 -7.09
CA VAL A 37 -4.09 -1.69 -8.32
C VAL A 37 -4.41 -0.78 -9.49
N LYS A 38 -3.64 -0.91 -10.57
CA LYS A 38 -3.85 -0.19 -11.83
C LYS A 38 -4.44 -1.14 -12.87
N PRO A 39 -5.60 -0.84 -13.46
CA PRO A 39 -6.12 -1.64 -14.57
C PRO A 39 -5.22 -1.51 -15.82
N GLU A 40 -5.18 -2.52 -16.64
CA GLU A 40 -4.62 -2.42 -17.98
C GLU A 40 -5.49 -1.50 -18.86
N ALA A 41 -4.86 -0.82 -19.82
CA ALA A 41 -5.54 0.14 -20.67
C ALA A 41 -6.75 -0.51 -21.38
N GLY A 42 -7.93 0.10 -21.20
CA GLY A 42 -9.18 -0.36 -21.80
C GLY A 42 -9.80 -1.62 -21.16
N LYS A 43 -9.24 -2.14 -20.09
CA LYS A 43 -9.71 -3.35 -19.41
C LYS A 43 -10.46 -3.05 -18.10
N LYS A 44 -11.36 -3.95 -17.74
CA LYS A 44 -12.02 -4.00 -16.45
C LYS A 44 -11.32 -5.08 -15.60
N GLY A 45 -10.30 -4.67 -14.86
CA GLY A 45 -9.53 -5.60 -14.05
C GLY A 45 -10.24 -6.06 -12.78
N SER A 46 -9.72 -7.11 -12.17
CA SER A 46 -10.15 -7.60 -10.88
C SER A 46 -8.98 -8.21 -10.09
N VAL A 47 -9.13 -8.19 -8.77
CA VAL A 47 -8.22 -8.91 -7.86
C VAL A 47 -9.03 -9.91 -7.06
N SER A 48 -8.52 -11.13 -6.98
CA SER A 48 -9.06 -12.16 -6.11
C SER A 48 -8.09 -12.51 -4.98
N LEU A 49 -8.65 -12.72 -3.80
CA LEU A 49 -7.96 -13.21 -2.62
C LEU A 49 -8.58 -14.54 -2.22
N LYS A 50 -7.80 -15.61 -2.27
CA LYS A 50 -8.24 -16.97 -1.93
C LYS A 50 -7.56 -17.44 -0.65
N LYS A 51 -8.37 -17.81 0.34
CA LYS A 51 -7.89 -18.45 1.56
C LYS A 51 -7.55 -19.91 1.26
N VAL A 52 -6.27 -20.25 1.35
CA VAL A 52 -5.76 -21.53 0.84
C VAL A 52 -6.41 -22.74 1.51
N LYS A 53 -6.45 -22.77 2.86
CA LYS A 53 -6.99 -23.90 3.61
C LYS A 53 -8.49 -24.14 3.41
N GLU A 54 -9.26 -23.08 3.23
CA GLU A 54 -10.73 -23.17 3.13
C GLU A 54 -11.21 -23.19 1.67
N ASN A 55 -10.32 -22.99 0.71
CA ASN A 55 -10.63 -22.83 -0.71
C ASN A 55 -11.72 -21.75 -0.97
N LYS A 56 -11.79 -20.73 -0.10
CA LYS A 56 -12.74 -19.63 -0.17
C LYS A 56 -12.09 -18.45 -0.89
N THR A 57 -12.76 -17.92 -1.91
CA THR A 57 -12.26 -16.81 -2.71
C THR A 57 -13.18 -15.61 -2.60
N GLU A 58 -12.60 -14.43 -2.36
CA GLU A 58 -13.24 -13.13 -2.48
C GLU A 58 -12.70 -12.43 -3.73
N ILE A 59 -13.57 -11.82 -4.53
CA ILE A 59 -13.19 -11.12 -5.78
C ILE A 59 -13.66 -9.68 -5.71
N LYS A 60 -12.75 -8.74 -5.99
CA LYS A 60 -13.06 -7.30 -6.11
C LYS A 60 -12.74 -6.82 -7.52
N LYS A 61 -13.75 -6.24 -8.17
CA LYS A 61 -13.63 -5.62 -9.50
C LYS A 61 -13.15 -4.19 -9.36
N LEU A 62 -12.29 -3.77 -10.27
CA LEU A 62 -11.83 -2.38 -10.34
C LEU A 62 -12.95 -1.47 -10.85
N GLN A 63 -13.08 -0.30 -10.23
CA GLN A 63 -14.12 0.68 -10.55
C GLN A 63 -13.58 1.88 -11.34
N HIS A 64 -12.31 2.20 -11.17
CA HIS A 64 -11.66 3.37 -11.75
C HIS A 64 -10.55 2.98 -12.72
N ILE A 65 -10.46 3.71 -13.82
CA ILE A 65 -9.51 3.46 -14.91
C ILE A 65 -8.05 3.87 -14.57
N TYR A 66 -7.85 4.73 -13.59
CA TYR A 66 -6.52 5.23 -13.22
C TYR A 66 -5.85 4.44 -12.10
N GLY A 67 -6.66 3.88 -11.20
CA GLY A 67 -6.17 3.11 -10.07
C GLY A 67 -7.23 2.95 -8.99
N ASN A 68 -7.06 1.91 -8.20
CA ASN A 68 -8.04 1.53 -7.17
C ASN A 68 -7.32 1.10 -5.90
N TRP A 69 -7.73 1.64 -4.77
CA TRP A 69 -7.41 1.06 -3.48
C TRP A 69 -8.41 -0.05 -3.18
N ILE A 70 -7.88 -1.24 -2.94
CA ILE A 70 -8.67 -2.43 -2.61
C ILE A 70 -8.26 -2.88 -1.22
N LYS A 71 -9.25 -3.11 -0.38
CA LYS A 71 -9.07 -3.62 0.98
C LYS A 71 -9.75 -4.98 1.11
N PHE A 72 -9.01 -5.98 1.57
CA PHE A 72 -9.52 -7.27 1.96
C PHE A 72 -9.35 -7.46 3.47
N PRO A 73 -10.41 -7.77 4.21
CA PRO A 73 -10.25 -8.32 5.55
C PRO A 73 -9.56 -9.69 5.45
N THR A 74 -8.63 -9.95 6.36
CA THR A 74 -7.89 -11.20 6.42
C THR A 74 -7.92 -11.77 7.83
N ASP A 75 -7.72 -13.08 7.94
CA ASP A 75 -7.52 -13.73 9.23
C ASP A 75 -6.03 -13.77 9.58
N LYS A 76 -5.72 -13.70 10.86
CA LYS A 76 -4.34 -13.84 11.36
C LYS A 76 -3.80 -15.25 11.05
N ASP A 77 -2.49 -15.37 10.98
CA ASP A 77 -1.75 -16.62 10.79
C ASP A 77 -2.28 -17.50 9.65
N THR A 78 -2.65 -16.85 8.55
CA THR A 78 -3.35 -17.49 7.44
C THR A 78 -2.64 -17.25 6.10
N GLU A 79 -2.60 -18.30 5.28
CA GLU A 79 -2.09 -18.25 3.91
C GLU A 79 -3.19 -17.90 2.91
N TYR A 80 -2.85 -16.98 2.00
CA TYR A 80 -3.70 -16.54 0.90
C TYR A 80 -2.97 -16.62 -0.44
N GLU A 81 -3.74 -16.92 -1.48
CA GLU A 81 -3.35 -16.75 -2.88
C GLU A 81 -3.99 -15.47 -3.41
N ILE A 82 -3.18 -14.62 -4.05
CA ILE A 82 -3.62 -13.38 -4.69
C ILE A 82 -3.52 -13.57 -6.21
N THR A 83 -4.58 -13.23 -6.93
CA THR A 83 -4.57 -13.22 -8.40
C THR A 83 -5.06 -11.87 -8.90
N ALA A 84 -4.29 -11.24 -9.79
CA ALA A 84 -4.66 -10.05 -10.52
C ALA A 84 -5.02 -10.44 -11.97
N GLN A 85 -6.18 -10.03 -12.43
CA GLN A 85 -6.64 -10.25 -13.79
C GLN A 85 -6.85 -8.90 -14.48
N ASP A 86 -6.23 -8.70 -15.66
CA ASP A 86 -6.31 -7.48 -16.47
C ASP A 86 -5.92 -6.20 -15.68
N CYS A 87 -5.01 -6.35 -14.71
CA CYS A 87 -4.52 -5.26 -13.87
C CYS A 87 -3.17 -5.61 -13.22
N THR A 88 -2.49 -4.60 -12.70
CA THR A 88 -1.21 -4.74 -12.01
C THR A 88 -1.33 -4.22 -10.59
N ILE A 89 -0.87 -5.00 -9.61
CA ILE A 89 -0.74 -4.57 -8.22
C ILE A 89 0.60 -3.84 -8.10
N THR A 90 0.57 -2.55 -7.84
CA THR A 90 1.77 -1.72 -7.77
C THR A 90 2.21 -1.44 -6.35
N PHE A 91 1.32 -1.63 -5.37
CA PHE A 91 1.64 -1.50 -3.96
C PHE A 91 0.74 -2.39 -3.11
N ALA A 92 1.31 -2.94 -2.04
CA ALA A 92 0.60 -3.80 -1.12
C ALA A 92 1.14 -3.66 0.31
N TYR A 93 0.26 -3.72 1.30
CA TYR A 93 0.66 -3.82 2.70
C TYR A 93 -0.38 -4.55 3.54
N LEU A 94 0.11 -5.11 4.64
CA LEU A 94 -0.71 -5.66 5.71
C LEU A 94 -0.76 -4.69 6.89
N SER A 95 -1.88 -4.64 7.60
CA SER A 95 -2.05 -3.83 8.80
C SER A 95 -2.96 -4.49 9.83
N GLU A 96 -2.83 -4.04 11.08
CA GLU A 96 -3.83 -4.24 12.11
C GLU A 96 -4.77 -3.03 12.09
N CYS A 97 -5.95 -3.19 11.49
CA CYS A 97 -6.86 -2.08 11.15
C CYS A 97 -7.07 -1.05 12.27
N GLU A 98 -7.23 -1.49 13.52
CA GLU A 98 -7.50 -0.62 14.67
C GLU A 98 -6.22 -0.06 15.32
N ASN A 99 -5.09 -0.72 15.12
CA ASN A 99 -3.82 -0.40 15.76
C ASN A 99 -2.76 0.14 14.78
N ILE A 100 -3.16 0.57 13.61
CA ILE A 100 -2.25 1.00 12.53
C ILE A 100 -1.31 2.13 12.99
N LEU A 101 -1.77 3.06 13.82
CA LEU A 101 -0.94 4.14 14.36
C LEU A 101 0.14 3.64 15.32
N LYS A 102 -0.11 2.57 16.03
CA LYS A 102 0.83 1.99 17.00
C LYS A 102 1.80 1.02 16.33
N ASN A 103 1.30 0.14 15.49
CA ASN A 103 2.04 -1.01 14.96
C ASN A 103 2.50 -0.80 13.51
N GLY A 104 2.00 0.24 12.83
CA GLY A 104 2.36 0.57 11.47
C GLY A 104 1.77 -0.37 10.43
N ILE A 105 2.43 -0.39 9.28
CA ILE A 105 2.10 -1.26 8.16
C ILE A 105 3.27 -2.19 7.85
N CYS A 106 2.97 -3.39 7.42
CA CYS A 106 3.94 -4.31 6.85
C CYS A 106 3.87 -4.23 5.33
N VAL A 107 4.82 -3.56 4.71
CA VAL A 107 4.89 -3.44 3.24
C VAL A 107 5.28 -4.77 2.62
N LEU A 108 4.59 -5.14 1.55
CA LEU A 108 4.83 -6.36 0.81
C LEU A 108 5.58 -6.04 -0.49
N ASN A 109 6.59 -6.84 -0.80
CA ASN A 109 7.29 -6.74 -2.07
C ASN A 109 6.43 -7.33 -3.19
N THR A 110 5.79 -6.48 -3.98
CA THR A 110 4.89 -6.91 -5.08
C THR A 110 5.63 -7.57 -6.25
N THR A 111 6.96 -7.48 -6.28
CA THR A 111 7.81 -8.10 -7.32
C THR A 111 8.45 -9.42 -6.88
N ASP A 112 8.36 -9.74 -5.59
CA ASP A 112 8.92 -10.96 -5.00
C ASP A 112 7.86 -11.65 -4.12
N ASN A 113 6.91 -12.31 -4.76
CA ASN A 113 5.87 -13.16 -4.14
C ASN A 113 5.20 -12.56 -2.89
N PHE A 114 4.99 -11.25 -2.86
CA PHE A 114 4.39 -10.55 -1.72
C PHE A 114 5.10 -10.84 -0.38
N LYS A 115 6.40 -11.08 -0.42
CA LYS A 115 7.21 -11.22 0.78
C LYS A 115 7.16 -9.94 1.60
N ALA A 116 6.97 -10.07 2.90
CA ALA A 116 7.05 -8.94 3.82
C ALA A 116 8.44 -8.30 3.77
N MET A 117 8.49 -6.98 3.57
CA MET A 117 9.73 -6.21 3.65
C MET A 117 10.07 -5.96 5.12
N ASN A 118 11.28 -6.24 5.51
CA ASN A 118 11.78 -5.78 6.79
C ASN A 118 12.11 -4.27 6.75
N LYS A 119 12.39 -3.70 7.92
CA LYS A 119 12.64 -2.25 8.05
C LYS A 119 13.80 -1.75 7.16
N GLU A 120 14.87 -2.52 7.04
CA GLU A 120 16.04 -2.14 6.23
C GLU A 120 15.74 -2.19 4.73
N GLU A 121 15.05 -3.23 4.28
CA GLU A 121 14.59 -3.37 2.88
C GLU A 121 13.67 -2.22 2.50
N PHE A 122 12.75 -1.88 3.40
CA PHE A 122 11.85 -0.76 3.23
C PHE A 122 12.58 0.57 3.15
N PHE A 123 13.51 0.87 4.06
CA PHE A 123 14.29 2.11 4.01
C PHE A 123 15.16 2.21 2.76
N LYS A 124 15.82 1.14 2.34
CA LYS A 124 16.58 1.11 1.07
C LYS A 124 15.70 1.40 -0.15
N PHE A 125 14.46 0.93 -0.10
CA PHE A 125 13.50 1.16 -1.17
C PHE A 125 13.08 2.63 -1.29
N ILE A 126 13.00 3.35 -0.18
CA ILE A 126 12.55 4.74 -0.14
C ILE A 126 13.71 5.75 -0.11
N ASP A 127 14.88 5.35 0.34
CA ASP A 127 16.06 6.20 0.47
C ASP A 127 16.76 6.35 -0.89
N THR A 128 16.15 7.15 -1.74
CA THR A 128 16.72 7.51 -3.03
C THR A 128 17.71 8.67 -2.88
N PRO A 129 18.68 8.86 -3.79
CA PRO A 129 19.67 9.95 -3.74
C PRO A 129 19.05 11.36 -3.68
N TYR A 130 17.82 11.51 -4.13
CA TYR A 130 17.11 12.79 -4.20
C TYR A 130 16.09 12.98 -3.07
N ARG A 131 15.96 12.02 -2.15
CA ARG A 131 15.04 12.15 -1.04
C ARG A 131 15.55 13.15 -0.03
N GLU A 132 14.69 14.09 0.36
CA GLU A 132 15.01 15.04 1.41
C GLU A 132 15.17 14.37 2.77
N GLN A 133 16.16 14.81 3.55
CA GLN A 133 16.55 14.15 4.81
C GLN A 133 15.85 14.74 6.04
N TYR A 134 15.31 15.94 5.96
CA TYR A 134 14.70 16.62 7.11
C TYR A 134 13.39 17.34 6.83
N HIS A 135 12.97 17.49 5.59
CA HIS A 135 11.61 17.90 5.27
C HIS A 135 10.71 16.68 5.08
N PHE A 136 9.43 16.85 5.42
CA PHE A 136 8.47 15.83 5.07
C PHE A 136 8.35 15.73 3.55
N SER A 137 8.48 14.52 3.04
CA SER A 137 8.09 14.20 1.67
C SER A 137 7.31 12.88 1.69
N PRO A 138 6.22 12.75 0.92
CA PRO A 138 5.56 11.48 0.78
C PRO A 138 6.52 10.50 0.15
N VAL A 139 6.21 9.24 0.28
CA VAL A 139 7.14 8.23 -0.18
C VAL A 139 7.21 8.18 -1.69
N VAL A 140 6.12 8.39 -2.36
CA VAL A 140 6.02 8.48 -3.81
C VAL A 140 4.89 9.40 -4.22
N ASN A 141 4.91 9.83 -5.46
CA ASN A 141 3.92 10.65 -6.12
C ASN A 141 3.90 12.10 -5.65
N TRP A 142 3.01 12.85 -6.26
CA TRP A 142 2.92 14.29 -6.04
C TRP A 142 2.24 14.62 -4.71
N ASN A 143 2.81 15.55 -3.98
CA ASN A 143 2.19 16.17 -2.82
C ASN A 143 2.29 17.68 -2.92
N ASN A 144 1.41 18.37 -2.20
CA ASN A 144 1.39 19.81 -2.07
C ASN A 144 1.02 20.24 -0.64
N ASP A 145 0.17 21.25 -0.51
CA ASP A 145 -0.10 21.97 0.72
C ASP A 145 -0.42 21.08 1.93
N PRO A 146 0.13 21.42 3.12
CA PRO A 146 -0.36 20.87 4.36
C PRO A 146 -1.77 21.40 4.62
N ASN A 147 -2.72 20.49 4.79
CA ASN A 147 -4.13 20.82 5.02
C ASN A 147 -4.51 20.86 6.50
N GLY A 148 -3.67 20.36 7.37
CA GLY A 148 -3.91 20.36 8.78
C GLY A 148 -2.75 19.78 9.56
N LEU A 149 -2.32 20.54 10.59
CA LEU A 149 -1.34 20.14 11.57
C LEU A 149 -2.02 20.15 12.92
N CYS A 150 -2.02 19.03 13.61
CA CYS A 150 -2.59 18.97 14.94
C CYS A 150 -1.88 17.95 15.85
N TRP A 151 -1.96 18.22 17.15
CA TRP A 151 -1.59 17.26 18.18
C TRP A 151 -2.85 16.56 18.66
N PHE A 152 -2.93 15.23 18.50
CA PHE A 152 -4.08 14.47 18.95
C PHE A 152 -3.65 13.05 19.39
N LYS A 153 -4.17 12.61 20.52
CA LYS A 153 -3.91 11.27 21.09
C LYS A 153 -2.43 10.87 21.18
N GLY A 154 -1.56 11.84 21.50
CA GLY A 154 -0.12 11.59 21.69
C GLY A 154 0.72 11.62 20.42
N TYR A 155 0.17 12.04 19.29
CA TYR A 155 0.85 12.13 17.99
C TYR A 155 0.72 13.54 17.40
N TYR A 156 1.75 13.97 16.67
CA TYR A 156 1.64 15.06 15.71
C TYR A 156 1.09 14.49 14.41
N HIS A 157 -0.01 15.06 13.92
CA HIS A 157 -0.65 14.67 12.69
C HIS A 157 -0.43 15.73 11.62
N LEU A 158 -0.04 15.29 10.43
CA LEU A 158 0.05 16.10 9.21
C LEU A 158 -0.90 15.53 8.17
N PHE A 159 -1.90 16.31 7.78
CA PHE A 159 -2.71 16.04 6.60
C PHE A 159 -2.21 16.92 5.45
N TYR A 160 -2.13 16.37 4.25
CA TYR A 160 -1.57 17.06 3.09
C TYR A 160 -2.26 16.64 1.78
N GLN A 161 -2.19 17.51 0.77
CA GLN A 161 -2.66 17.17 -0.56
C GLN A 161 -1.77 16.09 -1.17
N LEU A 162 -2.38 15.07 -1.74
CA LEU A 162 -1.69 13.93 -2.33
C LEU A 162 -2.38 13.52 -3.63
N ASN A 163 -1.62 13.40 -4.71
CA ASN A 163 -2.05 12.61 -5.85
C ASN A 163 -1.52 11.17 -5.70
N PRO A 164 -2.33 10.21 -5.26
CA PRO A 164 -1.85 8.84 -5.04
C PRO A 164 -1.60 8.06 -6.34
N PHE A 165 -1.91 8.64 -7.51
CA PHE A 165 -1.90 7.96 -8.79
C PHE A 165 -0.80 8.43 -9.74
N GLY A 166 -0.14 9.55 -9.45
CA GLY A 166 0.86 10.13 -10.35
C GLY A 166 1.69 11.24 -9.76
N GLN A 167 2.61 11.75 -10.58
CA GLN A 167 3.56 12.81 -10.22
C GLN A 167 3.11 14.21 -10.67
N GLU A 168 1.85 14.35 -11.08
CA GLU A 168 1.29 15.59 -11.59
C GLU A 168 0.19 16.12 -10.67
N TRP A 169 -0.08 17.42 -10.76
CA TRP A 169 -1.22 18.04 -10.11
C TRP A 169 -2.52 17.50 -10.70
N ASN A 170 -3.15 16.58 -10.03
CA ASN A 170 -4.41 15.95 -10.41
C ASN A 170 -4.93 15.08 -9.26
N ASN A 171 -6.16 14.57 -9.35
CA ASN A 171 -6.73 13.56 -8.43
C ASN A 171 -6.43 13.86 -6.97
N MET A 172 -6.88 15.03 -6.48
CA MET A 172 -6.61 15.49 -5.12
C MET A 172 -7.24 14.59 -4.07
N TYR A 173 -6.38 13.93 -3.33
CA TYR A 173 -6.70 13.18 -2.12
C TYR A 173 -5.99 13.80 -0.92
N TRP A 174 -6.27 13.30 0.24
CA TRP A 174 -5.53 13.64 1.44
C TRP A 174 -4.60 12.50 1.84
N GLY A 175 -3.33 12.82 1.96
CA GLY A 175 -2.36 12.01 2.65
C GLY A 175 -2.40 12.31 4.14
N HIS A 176 -1.97 11.35 4.96
CA HIS A 176 -1.86 11.50 6.40
C HIS A 176 -0.55 10.90 6.89
N ALA A 177 0.22 11.70 7.60
CA ALA A 177 1.39 11.26 8.34
C ALA A 177 1.18 11.52 9.84
N ALA A 178 1.75 10.68 10.68
CA ALA A 178 1.76 10.85 12.12
C ALA A 178 3.14 10.53 12.71
N SER A 179 3.59 11.24 13.74
CA SER A 179 4.88 11.03 14.39
C SER A 179 4.80 11.28 15.91
#